data_2bf19eec33050c556656be9aa16a14c6
#
_entry.id   2bf19eec33050c556656be9aa16a14c6
#
_cell.length_a   1.000
_cell.length_b   1.000
_cell.length_c   1.000
_cell.angle_alpha   90.00
_cell.angle_beta   90.00
_cell.angle_gamma   90.00
#
_symmetry.space_group_name_H-M   'P 1'
#
loop_
_entity.id
_entity.type
_entity.pdbx_description
1 polymer ?
#
loop_
_entity_poly.entity_id
_entity_poly.type
_entity_poly.pdbx_seq_one_letter_code
_entity_poly.pdbx_strand_id
1 'polypeptide(L)'
;MRRGLSLLALVVLLVGHFPGCKSPPAKEIRIGLITPLSGDVKTFGESVKNAFEVAVEEANAKGGVAGMKIATFLVDDRNDPTEASNAANLLINQHGVKAIVGSVTSKTTIPVSDLAQSLRIPTITGTATNPKVTVADGKRKDYMFRACYTDSFQGTVMAKFARGTLNATAAAVLYDASNDYSKGIAEVFRDAFVRMGGRVTAYESYGKDDVDFSALLTKVKAAKPDVLFLPDYYNKVGLIAKQAKETGFQGALIGPDGWDSPELVKVAGDAIEGGYFSNHYSPEDTRPEVGNWVKKYKEKFQQTPDALGTLAYDATNMLLEAIRKANSADPGKIRDALASLSGFEGVTGKFTMDEHGDPIKSAVIIQIKDGKQKFLQVVNP
;
A
#
# COMPACT_ATOMS: atom_id res chain seq x y z
N MET A 1 77.80 63.78 -18.48
CA MET A 1 77.88 62.41 -18.06
C MET A 1 77.09 62.18 -16.77
N ARG A 2 75.86 61.77 -16.81
CA ARG A 2 75.11 61.34 -15.63
C ARG A 2 74.33 60.13 -16.04
N ARG A 3 74.64 58.98 -15.42
CA ARG A 3 73.96 57.66 -15.61
C ARG A 3 72.69 57.65 -14.76
N GLY A 4 71.53 57.47 -15.39
CA GLY A 4 70.30 57.25 -14.71
C GLY A 4 70.14 55.77 -14.43
N LEU A 5 69.90 55.39 -13.19
CA LEU A 5 69.56 54.06 -12.74
C LEU A 5 68.02 53.94 -12.75
N SER A 6 67.51 53.12 -13.59
CA SER A 6 66.06 52.73 -13.56
C SER A 6 65.83 51.59 -12.58
N LEU A 7 65.08 51.85 -11.53
CA LEU A 7 64.62 50.84 -10.58
C LEU A 7 63.37 50.15 -11.16
N LEU A 8 63.46 48.84 -11.45
CA LEU A 8 62.35 48.01 -11.85
C LEU A 8 61.66 47.44 -10.58
N ALA A 9 60.46 47.90 -10.25
CA ALA A 9 59.70 47.40 -9.14
C ALA A 9 59.00 46.13 -9.56
N LEU A 10 59.37 44.99 -8.98
CA LEU A 10 58.73 43.64 -9.16
C LEU A 10 57.53 43.56 -8.24
N VAL A 11 56.33 43.67 -8.80
CA VAL A 11 55.07 43.39 -8.07
C VAL A 11 54.85 41.91 -8.05
N VAL A 12 55.04 41.23 -6.91
CA VAL A 12 54.70 39.84 -6.67
C VAL A 12 53.24 39.77 -6.29
N LEU A 13 52.40 39.33 -7.22
CA LEU A 13 51.00 38.97 -6.96
C LEU A 13 50.94 37.65 -6.16
N LEU A 14 50.72 37.75 -4.85
CA LEU A 14 50.34 36.60 -4.01
C LEU A 14 48.91 36.14 -4.37
N VAL A 15 48.80 35.12 -5.19
CA VAL A 15 47.54 34.39 -5.41
C VAL A 15 47.30 33.53 -4.17
N GLY A 16 46.50 34.06 -3.25
CA GLY A 16 46.05 33.31 -2.08
C GLY A 16 45.14 32.13 -2.50
N HIS A 17 45.66 30.91 -2.42
CA HIS A 17 44.85 29.71 -2.47
C HIS A 17 43.99 29.67 -1.20
N PHE A 18 42.71 30.06 -1.29
CA PHE A 18 41.71 29.70 -0.29
C PHE A 18 41.46 28.20 -0.41
N PRO A 19 41.77 27.40 0.61
CA PRO A 19 41.31 26.00 0.60
C PRO A 19 39.79 26.06 0.65
N GLY A 20 39.13 25.64 -0.45
CA GLY A 20 37.69 25.50 -0.50
C GLY A 20 37.26 24.58 0.64
N CYS A 21 36.54 25.12 1.62
CA CYS A 21 35.87 24.33 2.65
C CYS A 21 34.95 23.36 1.92
N LYS A 22 35.39 22.10 1.71
CA LYS A 22 34.50 20.99 1.37
C LYS A 22 33.57 20.84 2.58
N SER A 23 32.33 21.25 2.44
CA SER A 23 31.29 20.94 3.43
C SER A 23 31.40 19.46 3.77
N PRO A 24 31.34 19.07 5.04
CA PRO A 24 31.31 17.64 5.41
C PRO A 24 30.18 16.95 4.63
N PRO A 25 30.38 15.72 4.17
CA PRO A 25 29.33 15.00 3.45
C PRO A 25 28.06 15.02 4.28
N ALA A 26 26.96 15.42 3.65
CA ALA A 26 25.65 15.48 4.32
C ALA A 26 25.38 14.09 4.93
N LYS A 27 25.00 14.04 6.19
CA LYS A 27 24.58 12.79 6.81
C LYS A 27 23.45 12.19 5.98
N GLU A 28 23.48 10.88 5.76
CA GLU A 28 22.53 10.14 4.93
C GLU A 28 21.79 9.10 5.76
N ILE A 29 20.49 8.94 5.51
CA ILE A 29 19.72 7.80 5.98
C ILE A 29 19.25 7.00 4.79
N ARG A 30 19.46 5.67 4.82
CA ARG A 30 19.11 4.74 3.75
C ARG A 30 17.79 4.09 4.05
N ILE A 31 16.83 4.21 3.12
CA ILE A 31 15.49 3.64 3.20
C ILE A 31 15.28 2.72 2.00
N GLY A 32 14.82 1.48 2.27
CA GLY A 32 14.46 0.51 1.25
C GLY A 32 13.01 0.65 0.82
N LEU A 33 12.72 0.34 -0.44
CA LEU A 33 11.38 0.10 -0.95
C LEU A 33 11.33 -1.28 -1.58
N ILE A 34 10.37 -2.13 -1.15
CA ILE A 34 10.05 -3.42 -1.77
C ILE A 34 8.67 -3.30 -2.39
N THR A 35 8.55 -3.59 -3.70
CA THR A 35 7.28 -3.44 -4.42
C THR A 35 7.30 -4.24 -5.71
N PRO A 36 6.17 -4.83 -6.17
CA PRO A 36 6.11 -5.60 -7.41
C PRO A 36 6.11 -4.68 -8.64
N LEU A 37 7.24 -4.55 -9.32
CA LEU A 37 7.36 -3.79 -10.57
C LEU A 37 7.18 -4.66 -11.81
N SER A 38 7.11 -5.97 -11.61
CA SER A 38 6.80 -6.97 -12.62
C SER A 38 5.80 -7.99 -12.07
N GLY A 39 5.30 -8.88 -12.94
CA GLY A 39 4.30 -9.89 -12.55
C GLY A 39 2.85 -9.37 -12.63
N ASP A 40 1.98 -10.10 -11.99
CA ASP A 40 0.53 -10.03 -12.15
C ASP A 40 -0.16 -8.83 -11.48
N VAL A 41 0.50 -8.17 -10.55
CA VAL A 41 0.00 -6.96 -9.86
C VAL A 41 0.95 -5.76 -9.98
N LYS A 42 1.69 -5.66 -11.08
CA LYS A 42 2.68 -4.60 -11.29
C LYS A 42 2.10 -3.18 -11.17
N THR A 43 0.83 -2.97 -11.51
CA THR A 43 0.18 -1.65 -11.38
C THR A 43 0.13 -1.17 -9.93
N PHE A 44 -0.07 -2.07 -8.98
CA PHE A 44 0.05 -1.75 -7.56
C PHE A 44 1.45 -1.29 -7.20
N GLY A 45 2.46 -2.02 -7.70
CA GLY A 45 3.86 -1.69 -7.45
C GLY A 45 4.29 -0.36 -8.04
N GLU A 46 3.86 -0.06 -9.26
CA GLU A 46 4.12 1.23 -9.90
C GLU A 46 3.48 2.38 -9.13
N SER A 47 2.24 2.21 -8.67
CA SER A 47 1.53 3.21 -7.88
C SER A 47 2.23 3.48 -6.54
N VAL A 48 2.62 2.41 -5.83
CA VAL A 48 3.37 2.49 -4.57
C VAL A 48 4.72 3.18 -4.76
N LYS A 49 5.50 2.78 -5.80
CA LYS A 49 6.77 3.41 -6.14
C LYS A 49 6.61 4.91 -6.39
N ASN A 50 5.67 5.29 -7.23
CA ASN A 50 5.43 6.68 -7.59
C ASN A 50 5.12 7.53 -6.35
N ALA A 51 4.29 7.04 -5.47
CA ALA A 51 3.88 7.73 -4.25
C ALA A 51 5.04 7.83 -3.22
N PHE A 52 5.82 6.77 -3.06
CA PHE A 52 7.02 6.75 -2.24
C PHE A 52 8.04 7.80 -2.73
N GLU A 53 8.29 7.86 -4.04
CA GLU A 53 9.20 8.84 -4.64
C GLU A 53 8.75 10.27 -4.36
N VAL A 54 7.45 10.58 -4.47
CA VAL A 54 6.92 11.92 -4.13
C VAL A 54 7.22 12.28 -2.68
N ALA A 55 6.94 11.39 -1.73
CA ALA A 55 7.17 11.66 -0.30
C ALA A 55 8.65 11.90 0.01
N VAL A 56 9.55 11.10 -0.58
CA VAL A 56 11.00 11.24 -0.41
C VAL A 56 11.53 12.52 -1.06
N GLU A 57 11.09 12.85 -2.25
CA GLU A 57 11.48 14.09 -2.95
C GLU A 57 11.06 15.33 -2.15
N GLU A 58 9.82 15.34 -1.62
CA GLU A 58 9.34 16.44 -0.77
C GLU A 58 10.16 16.61 0.50
N ALA A 59 10.52 15.51 1.14
CA ALA A 59 11.36 15.55 2.34
C ALA A 59 12.77 16.03 2.00
N ASN A 60 13.37 15.52 0.92
CA ASN A 60 14.71 15.93 0.48
C ASN A 60 14.74 17.39 0.01
N ALA A 61 13.71 17.90 -0.63
CA ALA A 61 13.58 19.31 -1.02
C ALA A 61 13.54 20.25 0.19
N LYS A 62 13.05 19.76 1.34
CA LYS A 62 13.03 20.47 2.63
C LYS A 62 14.32 20.28 3.45
N GLY A 63 15.38 19.70 2.86
CA GLY A 63 16.65 19.45 3.54
C GLY A 63 16.78 18.06 4.18
N GLY A 64 15.91 17.13 3.83
CA GLY A 64 15.90 15.76 4.33
C GLY A 64 15.08 15.58 5.63
N VAL A 65 15.41 14.55 6.39
CA VAL A 65 14.75 14.22 7.67
C VAL A 65 15.79 14.17 8.79
N ALA A 66 15.51 14.84 9.92
CA ALA A 66 16.44 14.93 11.06
C ALA A 66 17.87 15.38 10.66
N GLY A 67 17.98 16.30 9.69
CA GLY A 67 19.27 16.78 9.16
C GLY A 67 20.02 15.76 8.29
N MET A 68 19.38 14.69 7.86
CA MET A 68 19.93 13.66 7.00
C MET A 68 19.22 13.66 5.64
N LYS A 69 20.00 13.55 4.55
CA LYS A 69 19.45 13.31 3.22
C LYS A 69 18.96 11.87 3.13
N ILE A 70 17.80 11.67 2.51
CA ILE A 70 17.25 10.34 2.31
C ILE A 70 17.82 9.75 1.02
N ALA A 71 18.49 8.61 1.13
CA ALA A 71 18.91 7.77 0.01
C ALA A 71 17.99 6.55 -0.07
N THR A 72 17.51 6.24 -1.25
CA THR A 72 16.51 5.17 -1.48
C THR A 72 17.09 4.03 -2.28
N PHE A 73 16.65 2.81 -1.95
CA PHE A 73 17.01 1.57 -2.63
C PHE A 73 15.72 0.80 -2.93
N LEU A 74 15.46 0.59 -4.21
CA LEU A 74 14.24 -0.07 -4.71
C LEU A 74 14.56 -1.49 -5.17
N VAL A 75 13.74 -2.47 -4.76
CA VAL A 75 13.84 -3.86 -5.22
C VAL A 75 12.46 -4.37 -5.63
N ASP A 76 12.40 -5.01 -6.81
CA ASP A 76 11.22 -5.69 -7.34
C ASP A 76 11.06 -7.06 -6.68
N ASP A 77 9.92 -7.30 -6.02
CA ASP A 77 9.59 -8.60 -5.43
C ASP A 77 8.74 -9.50 -6.35
N ARG A 78 8.38 -9.03 -7.53
CA ARG A 78 7.60 -9.77 -8.53
C ARG A 78 6.29 -10.36 -8.01
N ASN A 79 5.81 -9.88 -6.87
CA ASN A 79 4.70 -10.46 -6.12
C ASN A 79 4.94 -11.94 -5.74
N ASP A 80 6.20 -12.31 -5.47
CA ASP A 80 6.64 -13.63 -5.04
C ASP A 80 7.21 -13.59 -3.62
N PRO A 81 6.79 -14.49 -2.69
CA PRO A 81 7.25 -14.48 -1.30
C PRO A 81 8.76 -14.70 -1.13
N THR A 82 9.36 -15.52 -2.01
CA THR A 82 10.80 -15.81 -1.98
C THR A 82 11.59 -14.60 -2.45
N GLU A 83 11.15 -13.97 -3.54
CA GLU A 83 11.78 -12.74 -4.05
C GLU A 83 11.64 -11.59 -3.06
N ALA A 84 10.50 -11.46 -2.37
CA ALA A 84 10.31 -10.46 -1.32
C ALA A 84 11.28 -10.66 -0.14
N SER A 85 11.49 -11.92 0.27
CA SER A 85 12.48 -12.25 1.31
C SER A 85 13.91 -11.94 0.85
N ASN A 86 14.24 -12.26 -0.40
CA ASN A 86 15.54 -11.95 -1.00
C ASN A 86 15.75 -10.44 -1.08
N ALA A 87 14.70 -9.67 -1.47
CA ALA A 87 14.74 -8.22 -1.53
C ALA A 87 15.01 -7.58 -0.15
N ALA A 88 14.33 -8.06 0.90
CA ALA A 88 14.57 -7.59 2.27
C ALA A 88 16.01 -7.86 2.72
N ASN A 89 16.54 -9.08 2.49
CA ASN A 89 17.90 -9.43 2.80
C ASN A 89 18.92 -8.58 2.03
N LEU A 90 18.70 -8.33 0.74
CA LEU A 90 19.55 -7.48 -0.09
C LEU A 90 19.59 -6.04 0.47
N LEU A 91 18.44 -5.46 0.75
CA LEU A 91 18.33 -4.11 1.29
C LEU A 91 19.02 -3.97 2.64
N ILE A 92 18.83 -4.94 3.54
CA ILE A 92 19.39 -4.89 4.90
C ILE A 92 20.89 -5.14 4.89
N ASN A 93 21.33 -6.24 4.27
CA ASN A 93 22.68 -6.74 4.42
C ASN A 93 23.68 -6.12 3.44
N GLN A 94 23.23 -5.72 2.23
CA GLN A 94 24.13 -5.15 1.21
C GLN A 94 23.99 -3.63 1.12
N HIS A 95 22.76 -3.10 1.14
CA HIS A 95 22.55 -1.66 1.06
C HIS A 95 22.56 -0.96 2.43
N GLY A 96 22.46 -1.72 3.53
CA GLY A 96 22.55 -1.21 4.89
C GLY A 96 21.41 -0.23 5.24
N VAL A 97 20.22 -0.48 4.70
CA VAL A 97 19.02 0.36 4.97
C VAL A 97 18.68 0.34 6.46
N LYS A 98 18.13 1.43 6.94
CA LYS A 98 17.74 1.63 8.35
C LYS A 98 16.25 1.44 8.58
N ALA A 99 15.47 1.44 7.51
CA ALA A 99 14.05 1.19 7.49
C ALA A 99 13.61 0.74 6.09
N ILE A 100 12.45 0.07 6.00
CA ILE A 100 11.88 -0.40 4.74
C ILE A 100 10.42 0.07 4.66
N VAL A 101 10.01 0.52 3.47
CA VAL A 101 8.61 0.66 3.07
C VAL A 101 8.25 -0.53 2.18
N GLY A 102 7.13 -1.20 2.46
CA GLY A 102 6.69 -2.38 1.67
C GLY A 102 6.64 -3.67 2.51
N SER A 103 6.37 -4.87 1.94
CA SER A 103 5.96 -5.00 0.56
C SER A 103 4.50 -4.58 0.35
N VAL A 104 3.88 -4.95 -0.78
CA VAL A 104 2.55 -4.47 -1.18
C VAL A 104 1.45 -5.47 -0.84
N THR A 105 1.59 -6.72 -1.25
CA THR A 105 0.58 -7.76 -1.01
C THR A 105 0.84 -8.50 0.29
N SER A 106 -0.20 -9.07 0.89
CA SER A 106 -0.05 -9.81 2.16
C SER A 106 0.89 -11.00 2.04
N LYS A 107 0.82 -11.77 0.94
CA LYS A 107 1.67 -12.95 0.75
C LYS A 107 3.16 -12.63 0.66
N THR A 108 3.53 -11.45 0.16
CA THR A 108 4.92 -10.98 0.09
C THR A 108 5.35 -10.26 1.37
N THR A 109 4.42 -9.57 2.02
CA THR A 109 4.72 -8.80 3.23
C THR A 109 4.85 -9.68 4.47
N ILE A 110 4.13 -10.80 4.57
CA ILE A 110 4.25 -11.72 5.72
C ILE A 110 5.69 -12.20 5.90
N PRO A 111 6.39 -12.81 4.92
CA PRO A 111 7.78 -13.21 5.11
C PRO A 111 8.75 -12.03 5.28
N VAL A 112 8.50 -10.89 4.66
CA VAL A 112 9.28 -9.66 4.92
C VAL A 112 9.12 -9.22 6.37
N SER A 113 7.93 -9.31 6.94
CA SER A 113 7.67 -8.93 8.34
C SER A 113 8.39 -9.84 9.35
N ASP A 114 8.53 -11.13 9.04
CA ASP A 114 9.31 -12.07 9.85
C ASP A 114 10.80 -11.73 9.85
N LEU A 115 11.33 -11.35 8.68
CA LEU A 115 12.71 -10.85 8.56
C LEU A 115 12.90 -9.50 9.27
N ALA A 116 11.96 -8.56 9.11
CA ALA A 116 11.98 -7.27 9.80
C ALA A 116 12.05 -7.46 11.31
N GLN A 117 11.23 -8.35 11.86
CA GLN A 117 11.23 -8.69 13.28
C GLN A 117 12.55 -9.32 13.74
N SER A 118 13.06 -10.30 13.00
CA SER A 118 14.29 -11.03 13.36
C SER A 118 15.55 -10.18 13.25
N LEU A 119 15.64 -9.34 12.23
CA LEU A 119 16.78 -8.46 11.95
C LEU A 119 16.64 -7.07 12.60
N ARG A 120 15.52 -6.82 13.27
CA ARG A 120 15.22 -5.56 13.98
C ARG A 120 15.31 -4.33 13.10
N ILE A 121 14.75 -4.40 11.89
CA ILE A 121 14.66 -3.29 10.95
C ILE A 121 13.20 -2.81 10.88
N PRO A 122 12.88 -1.58 11.29
CA PRO A 122 11.51 -1.07 11.22
C PRO A 122 11.03 -1.07 9.77
N THR A 123 9.91 -1.74 9.56
CA THR A 123 9.30 -1.89 8.25
C THR A 123 7.84 -1.45 8.32
N ILE A 124 7.40 -0.69 7.35
CA ILE A 124 6.01 -0.24 7.25
C ILE A 124 5.45 -0.57 5.88
N THR A 125 4.32 -1.30 5.83
CA THR A 125 3.57 -1.48 4.59
C THR A 125 2.46 -0.44 4.48
N GLY A 126 2.21 0.05 3.27
CA GLY A 126 1.01 0.85 3.00
C GLY A 126 -0.25 -0.01 2.95
N THR A 127 -0.17 -1.22 2.44
CA THR A 127 -1.28 -1.89 1.74
C THR A 127 -1.56 -3.33 2.16
N ALA A 128 -0.64 -4.02 2.81
CA ALA A 128 -0.82 -5.42 3.20
C ALA A 128 -1.74 -5.54 4.43
N THR A 129 -2.95 -6.01 4.23
CA THR A 129 -4.06 -5.97 5.19
C THR A 129 -4.21 -7.22 6.05
N ASN A 130 -3.56 -8.35 5.70
CA ASN A 130 -3.69 -9.59 6.45
C ASN A 130 -3.14 -9.44 7.90
N PRO A 131 -3.88 -9.91 8.93
CA PRO A 131 -3.43 -9.81 10.33
C PRO A 131 -2.06 -10.42 10.61
N LYS A 132 -1.65 -11.47 9.88
CA LYS A 132 -0.34 -12.12 10.03
C LYS A 132 0.85 -11.19 9.71
N VAL A 133 0.61 -10.06 9.08
CA VAL A 133 1.66 -9.06 8.78
C VAL A 133 2.24 -8.48 10.06
N THR A 134 1.40 -8.13 11.03
CA THR A 134 1.79 -7.49 12.29
C THR A 134 1.77 -8.42 13.49
N VAL A 135 1.10 -9.59 13.37
CA VAL A 135 0.95 -10.56 14.45
C VAL A 135 1.41 -11.94 14.00
N ALA A 136 2.17 -12.65 14.83
CA ALA A 136 2.52 -14.07 14.69
C ALA A 136 2.27 -14.78 16.02
N ASP A 137 1.58 -15.93 15.99
CA ASP A 137 1.26 -16.73 17.17
C ASP A 137 0.65 -15.92 18.33
N GLY A 138 -0.24 -14.99 17.99
CA GLY A 138 -0.90 -14.10 18.94
C GLY A 138 0.01 -13.00 19.54
N LYS A 139 1.24 -12.86 19.05
CA LYS A 139 2.19 -11.84 19.50
C LYS A 139 2.46 -10.81 18.41
N ARG A 140 2.53 -9.56 18.82
CA ARG A 140 2.92 -8.46 17.93
C ARG A 140 4.33 -8.65 17.38
N LYS A 141 4.53 -8.30 16.12
CA LYS A 141 5.84 -8.10 15.49
C LYS A 141 6.26 -6.64 15.70
N ASP A 142 7.12 -6.38 16.67
CA ASP A 142 7.48 -5.01 17.12
C ASP A 142 8.12 -4.14 16.03
N TYR A 143 8.71 -4.74 15.02
CA TYR A 143 9.39 -4.04 13.94
C TYR A 143 8.54 -3.94 12.66
N MET A 144 7.27 -4.38 12.71
CA MET A 144 6.35 -4.29 11.58
C MET A 144 5.16 -3.38 11.87
N PHE A 145 4.85 -2.50 10.93
CA PHE A 145 3.77 -1.51 10.99
C PHE A 145 3.00 -1.47 9.67
N ARG A 146 1.80 -0.87 9.68
CA ARG A 146 1.03 -0.64 8.46
C ARG A 146 0.32 0.72 8.47
N ALA A 147 -0.09 1.20 7.28
CA ALA A 147 -0.94 2.38 7.13
C ALA A 147 -2.38 2.03 6.71
N CYS A 148 -2.62 0.79 6.27
CA CYS A 148 -3.95 0.27 5.92
C CYS A 148 -4.68 -0.28 7.15
N TYR A 149 -6.01 -0.43 7.05
CA TYR A 149 -6.77 -1.25 8.00
C TYR A 149 -6.51 -2.75 7.77
N THR A 150 -7.16 -3.63 8.56
CA THR A 150 -6.98 -5.08 8.47
C THR A 150 -8.07 -5.77 7.67
N ASP A 151 -7.80 -7.01 7.20
CA ASP A 151 -8.78 -7.90 6.57
C ASP A 151 -9.97 -8.19 7.49
N SER A 152 -9.74 -8.27 8.79
CA SER A 152 -10.79 -8.48 9.79
C SER A 152 -11.82 -7.34 9.77
N PHE A 153 -11.34 -6.11 9.58
CA PHE A 153 -12.21 -4.95 9.46
C PHE A 153 -12.91 -4.92 8.09
N GLN A 154 -12.17 -5.00 6.97
CA GLN A 154 -12.80 -4.85 5.65
C GLN A 154 -13.75 -6.00 5.28
N GLY A 155 -13.47 -7.23 5.67
CA GLY A 155 -14.40 -8.35 5.48
C GLY A 155 -15.72 -8.13 6.23
N THR A 156 -15.64 -7.58 7.46
CA THR A 156 -16.82 -7.19 8.24
C THR A 156 -17.57 -6.01 7.60
N VAL A 157 -16.86 -5.01 7.10
CA VAL A 157 -17.42 -3.86 6.38
C VAL A 157 -18.21 -4.32 5.15
N MET A 158 -17.65 -5.22 4.35
CA MET A 158 -18.34 -5.73 3.16
C MET A 158 -19.54 -6.59 3.50
N ALA A 159 -19.49 -7.36 4.58
CA ALA A 159 -20.67 -8.10 5.06
C ALA A 159 -21.78 -7.15 5.56
N LYS A 160 -21.43 -6.10 6.32
CA LYS A 160 -22.38 -5.05 6.73
C LYS A 160 -22.99 -4.34 5.52
N PHE A 161 -22.18 -4.00 4.52
CA PHE A 161 -22.64 -3.35 3.29
C PHE A 161 -23.60 -4.23 2.51
N ALA A 162 -23.25 -5.52 2.30
CA ALA A 162 -24.11 -6.49 1.61
C ALA A 162 -25.46 -6.66 2.32
N ARG A 163 -25.45 -6.80 3.66
CA ARG A 163 -26.68 -6.98 4.45
C ARG A 163 -27.50 -5.70 4.57
N GLY A 164 -26.84 -4.58 4.90
CA GLY A 164 -27.52 -3.33 5.25
C GLY A 164 -27.90 -2.47 4.04
N THR A 165 -27.01 -2.32 3.07
CA THR A 165 -27.21 -1.43 1.92
C THR A 165 -27.80 -2.18 0.72
N LEU A 166 -27.27 -3.38 0.40
CA LEU A 166 -27.79 -4.16 -0.72
C LEU A 166 -28.95 -5.08 -0.33
N ASN A 167 -29.29 -5.17 0.95
CA ASN A 167 -30.33 -6.04 1.50
C ASN A 167 -30.16 -7.53 1.11
N ALA A 168 -28.91 -7.94 0.86
CA ALA A 168 -28.60 -9.30 0.45
C ALA A 168 -28.91 -10.31 1.57
N THR A 169 -29.64 -11.35 1.28
CA THR A 169 -29.97 -12.46 2.20
C THR A 169 -29.13 -13.69 1.95
N ALA A 170 -28.62 -13.82 0.73
CA ALA A 170 -27.80 -14.93 0.24
C ALA A 170 -26.53 -14.37 -0.40
N ALA A 171 -25.37 -14.92 -0.04
CA ALA A 171 -24.09 -14.59 -0.65
C ALA A 171 -23.40 -15.84 -1.20
N ALA A 172 -22.63 -15.67 -2.27
CA ALA A 172 -21.60 -16.61 -2.66
C ALA A 172 -20.23 -15.96 -2.45
N VAL A 173 -19.22 -16.80 -2.24
CA VAL A 173 -17.81 -16.41 -2.13
C VAL A 173 -17.02 -17.26 -3.10
N LEU A 174 -16.13 -16.62 -3.87
CA LEU A 174 -15.19 -17.29 -4.76
C LEU A 174 -13.80 -16.68 -4.54
N TYR A 175 -12.84 -17.48 -4.04
CA TYR A 175 -11.57 -16.99 -3.55
C TYR A 175 -10.37 -17.85 -3.97
N ASP A 176 -9.17 -17.24 -4.02
CA ASP A 176 -7.89 -17.92 -4.23
C ASP A 176 -7.44 -18.61 -2.93
N ALA A 177 -7.42 -19.95 -2.91
CA ALA A 177 -7.00 -20.73 -1.75
C ALA A 177 -5.48 -20.64 -1.48
N SER A 178 -4.69 -20.22 -2.45
CA SER A 178 -3.23 -20.08 -2.35
C SER A 178 -2.77 -18.70 -1.88
N ASN A 179 -3.69 -17.74 -1.75
CA ASN A 179 -3.41 -16.36 -1.38
C ASN A 179 -3.93 -16.07 0.04
N ASP A 180 -3.02 -15.80 1.00
CA ASP A 180 -3.39 -15.49 2.39
C ASP A 180 -4.38 -14.32 2.53
N TYR A 181 -4.28 -13.30 1.67
CA TYR A 181 -5.22 -12.19 1.61
C TYR A 181 -6.62 -12.67 1.19
N SER A 182 -6.72 -13.34 0.04
CA SER A 182 -7.98 -13.80 -0.52
C SER A 182 -8.71 -14.76 0.43
N LYS A 183 -7.98 -15.75 0.95
CA LYS A 183 -8.50 -16.74 1.90
C LYS A 183 -8.94 -16.10 3.21
N GLY A 184 -8.07 -15.26 3.81
CA GLY A 184 -8.36 -14.68 5.12
C GLY A 184 -9.60 -13.79 5.10
N ILE A 185 -9.72 -12.93 4.09
CA ILE A 185 -10.88 -12.02 4.00
C ILE A 185 -12.18 -12.75 3.60
N ALA A 186 -12.06 -13.84 2.80
CA ALA A 186 -13.20 -14.70 2.49
C ALA A 186 -13.81 -15.31 3.76
N GLU A 187 -12.97 -15.82 4.67
CA GLU A 187 -13.39 -16.37 5.96
C GLU A 187 -14.08 -15.31 6.83
N VAL A 188 -13.48 -14.12 6.96
CA VAL A 188 -14.07 -13.02 7.75
C VAL A 188 -15.42 -12.59 7.18
N PHE A 189 -15.52 -12.39 5.87
CA PHE A 189 -16.79 -12.03 5.24
C PHE A 189 -17.87 -13.07 5.48
N ARG A 190 -17.58 -14.36 5.23
CA ARG A 190 -18.51 -15.48 5.46
C ARG A 190 -19.06 -15.44 6.89
N ASP A 191 -18.14 -15.39 7.87
CA ASP A 191 -18.51 -15.48 9.28
C ASP A 191 -19.30 -14.25 9.74
N ALA A 192 -18.93 -13.05 9.27
CA ALA A 192 -19.65 -11.82 9.55
C ALA A 192 -21.03 -11.81 8.90
N PHE A 193 -21.13 -12.22 7.62
CA PHE A 193 -22.41 -12.28 6.90
C PHE A 193 -23.41 -13.23 7.55
N VAL A 194 -22.93 -14.41 7.99
CA VAL A 194 -23.76 -15.41 8.69
C VAL A 194 -24.19 -14.90 10.07
N ARG A 195 -23.27 -14.27 10.86
CA ARG A 195 -23.63 -13.66 12.15
C ARG A 195 -24.70 -12.59 12.03
N MET A 196 -24.79 -11.92 10.88
CA MET A 196 -25.82 -10.90 10.58
C MET A 196 -27.11 -11.52 10.01
N GLY A 197 -27.30 -12.85 10.11
CA GLY A 197 -28.49 -13.55 9.64
C GLY A 197 -28.55 -13.78 8.12
N GLY A 198 -27.44 -13.60 7.41
CA GLY A 198 -27.30 -13.97 6.00
C GLY A 198 -26.97 -15.47 5.83
N ARG A 199 -27.12 -15.98 4.61
CA ARG A 199 -26.76 -17.34 4.25
C ARG A 199 -25.67 -17.31 3.16
N VAL A 200 -24.57 -18.03 3.37
CA VAL A 200 -23.58 -18.27 2.32
C VAL A 200 -24.00 -19.52 1.58
N THR A 201 -24.47 -19.37 0.35
CA THR A 201 -25.08 -20.44 -0.46
C THR A 201 -24.08 -21.16 -1.36
N ALA A 202 -22.92 -20.56 -1.62
CA ALA A 202 -21.76 -21.18 -2.26
C ALA A 202 -20.48 -20.59 -1.66
N TYR A 203 -19.48 -21.44 -1.40
CA TYR A 203 -18.18 -21.06 -0.89
C TYR A 203 -17.13 -21.90 -1.63
N GLU A 204 -16.64 -21.34 -2.72
CA GLU A 204 -15.81 -22.08 -3.68
C GLU A 204 -14.42 -21.45 -3.74
N SER A 205 -13.41 -22.26 -4.03
CA SER A 205 -12.04 -21.79 -4.16
C SER A 205 -11.44 -22.22 -5.50
N TYR A 206 -10.42 -21.46 -5.91
CA TYR A 206 -9.58 -21.74 -7.08
C TYR A 206 -8.09 -21.61 -6.70
N GLY A 207 -7.22 -22.02 -7.60
CA GLY A 207 -5.79 -21.94 -7.47
C GLY A 207 -5.20 -20.72 -8.21
N LYS A 208 -3.97 -20.38 -7.87
CA LYS A 208 -3.22 -19.24 -8.44
C LYS A 208 -3.25 -19.20 -9.98
N ASP A 209 -3.10 -20.35 -10.63
CA ASP A 209 -2.93 -20.43 -12.09
C ASP A 209 -4.25 -20.66 -12.83
N ASP A 210 -5.37 -20.76 -12.11
CA ASP A 210 -6.68 -20.93 -12.73
C ASP A 210 -7.08 -19.67 -13.51
N VAL A 211 -7.57 -19.89 -14.73
CA VAL A 211 -8.05 -18.84 -15.65
C VAL A 211 -9.46 -19.13 -16.19
N ASP A 212 -9.96 -20.36 -16.00
CA ASP A 212 -11.32 -20.76 -16.33
C ASP A 212 -12.10 -21.03 -15.05
N PHE A 213 -13.09 -20.21 -14.80
CA PHE A 213 -13.97 -20.25 -13.61
C PHE A 213 -15.39 -20.72 -13.95
N SER A 214 -15.64 -21.16 -15.18
CA SER A 214 -16.98 -21.46 -15.71
C SER A 214 -17.72 -22.51 -14.87
N ALA A 215 -17.02 -23.57 -14.45
CA ALA A 215 -17.60 -24.62 -13.61
C ALA A 215 -17.98 -24.10 -12.22
N LEU A 216 -17.12 -23.28 -11.59
CA LEU A 216 -17.37 -22.67 -10.28
C LEU A 216 -18.52 -21.66 -10.36
N LEU A 217 -18.52 -20.83 -11.40
CA LEU A 217 -19.58 -19.84 -11.64
C LEU A 217 -20.94 -20.49 -11.96
N THR A 218 -20.95 -21.65 -12.60
CA THR A 218 -22.18 -22.45 -12.79
C THR A 218 -22.74 -22.88 -11.45
N LYS A 219 -21.92 -23.35 -10.52
CA LYS A 219 -22.36 -23.69 -9.15
C LYS A 219 -22.87 -22.46 -8.40
N VAL A 220 -22.11 -21.35 -8.46
CA VAL A 220 -22.49 -20.07 -7.85
C VAL A 220 -23.87 -19.64 -8.37
N LYS A 221 -24.09 -19.63 -9.69
CA LYS A 221 -25.35 -19.24 -10.29
C LYS A 221 -26.50 -20.15 -9.84
N ALA A 222 -26.28 -21.48 -9.78
CA ALA A 222 -27.27 -22.43 -9.33
C ALA A 222 -27.70 -22.21 -7.87
N ALA A 223 -26.79 -21.70 -7.04
CA ALA A 223 -27.05 -21.37 -5.63
C ALA A 223 -27.83 -20.06 -5.43
N LYS A 224 -28.11 -19.31 -6.50
CA LYS A 224 -28.92 -18.07 -6.55
C LYS A 224 -28.55 -17.06 -5.43
N PRO A 225 -27.30 -16.63 -5.29
CA PRO A 225 -26.95 -15.60 -4.32
C PRO A 225 -27.36 -14.22 -4.83
N ASP A 226 -27.67 -13.30 -3.89
CA ASP A 226 -27.93 -11.89 -4.17
C ASP A 226 -26.63 -11.16 -4.50
N VAL A 227 -25.51 -11.60 -3.89
CA VAL A 227 -24.16 -11.04 -4.09
C VAL A 227 -23.13 -12.13 -4.28
N LEU A 228 -22.12 -11.87 -5.11
CA LEU A 228 -20.90 -12.67 -5.23
C LEU A 228 -19.72 -11.85 -4.69
N PHE A 229 -19.14 -12.31 -3.58
CA PHE A 229 -17.96 -11.72 -2.98
C PHE A 229 -16.70 -12.31 -3.61
N LEU A 230 -15.87 -11.45 -4.19
CA LEU A 230 -14.63 -11.78 -4.88
C LEU A 230 -13.42 -11.15 -4.16
N PRO A 231 -12.93 -11.76 -3.08
CA PRO A 231 -11.80 -11.24 -2.32
C PRO A 231 -10.47 -11.53 -3.00
N ASP A 232 -10.19 -10.90 -4.11
CA ASP A 232 -8.93 -11.04 -4.84
C ASP A 232 -8.52 -9.73 -5.50
N TYR A 233 -7.41 -9.75 -6.23
CA TYR A 233 -6.87 -8.58 -6.90
C TYR A 233 -7.52 -8.37 -8.27
N TYR A 234 -7.45 -7.13 -8.75
CA TYR A 234 -8.11 -6.62 -9.95
C TYR A 234 -7.99 -7.53 -11.20
N ASN A 235 -6.84 -8.17 -11.39
CA ASN A 235 -6.56 -9.02 -12.55
C ASN A 235 -7.42 -10.29 -12.56
N LYS A 236 -7.51 -11.02 -11.43
CA LYS A 236 -8.38 -12.20 -11.28
C LYS A 236 -9.85 -11.81 -11.27
N VAL A 237 -10.18 -10.78 -10.49
CA VAL A 237 -11.56 -10.27 -10.40
C VAL A 237 -12.09 -9.88 -11.76
N GLY A 238 -11.29 -9.22 -12.60
CA GLY A 238 -11.69 -8.84 -13.94
C GLY A 238 -12.02 -10.03 -14.85
N LEU A 239 -11.24 -11.11 -14.76
CA LEU A 239 -11.50 -12.35 -15.49
C LEU A 239 -12.75 -13.06 -14.98
N ILE A 240 -12.92 -13.17 -13.66
CA ILE A 240 -14.08 -13.78 -13.02
C ILE A 240 -15.36 -13.00 -13.36
N ALA A 241 -15.31 -11.68 -13.33
CA ALA A 241 -16.44 -10.82 -13.66
C ALA A 241 -16.94 -11.06 -15.11
N LYS A 242 -16.02 -11.13 -16.09
CA LYS A 242 -16.37 -11.47 -17.47
C LYS A 242 -17.10 -12.81 -17.56
N GLN A 243 -16.51 -13.85 -17.00
CA GLN A 243 -17.07 -15.19 -17.04
C GLN A 243 -18.39 -15.29 -16.25
N ALA A 244 -18.53 -14.55 -15.15
CA ALA A 244 -19.79 -14.45 -14.42
C ALA A 244 -20.90 -13.87 -15.30
N LYS A 245 -20.61 -12.80 -16.05
CA LYS A 245 -21.55 -12.22 -17.03
C LYS A 245 -21.89 -13.22 -18.15
N GLU A 246 -20.90 -13.90 -18.71
CA GLU A 246 -21.08 -14.92 -19.76
C GLU A 246 -21.94 -16.11 -19.28
N THR A 247 -21.79 -16.52 -18.02
CA THR A 247 -22.65 -17.56 -17.42
C THR A 247 -24.06 -17.05 -17.12
N GLY A 248 -24.31 -15.74 -17.26
CA GLY A 248 -25.59 -15.11 -16.96
C GLY A 248 -25.86 -14.98 -15.46
N PHE A 249 -24.82 -14.75 -14.64
CA PHE A 249 -24.96 -14.39 -13.23
C PHE A 249 -25.62 -13.00 -13.13
N GLN A 250 -26.58 -12.84 -12.19
CA GLN A 250 -27.40 -11.63 -12.05
C GLN A 250 -27.20 -10.92 -10.70
N GLY A 251 -26.48 -11.51 -9.74
CA GLY A 251 -26.22 -10.91 -8.44
C GLY A 251 -25.20 -9.76 -8.53
N ALA A 252 -25.15 -8.92 -7.51
CA ALA A 252 -24.14 -7.86 -7.44
C ALA A 252 -22.75 -8.45 -7.18
N LEU A 253 -21.75 -7.94 -7.89
CA LEU A 253 -20.35 -8.25 -7.60
C LEU A 253 -19.84 -7.32 -6.50
N ILE A 254 -19.24 -7.87 -5.47
CA ILE A 254 -18.68 -7.09 -4.35
C ILE A 254 -17.28 -7.59 -3.99
N GLY A 255 -16.42 -6.70 -3.52
CA GLY A 255 -15.04 -7.07 -3.18
C GLY A 255 -14.36 -6.13 -2.21
N PRO A 256 -13.11 -6.44 -1.85
CA PRO A 256 -12.28 -5.61 -0.99
C PRO A 256 -11.37 -4.67 -1.79
N ASP A 257 -10.44 -4.01 -1.09
CA ASP A 257 -9.50 -3.03 -1.61
C ASP A 257 -8.60 -3.50 -2.76
N GLY A 258 -8.38 -4.80 -2.89
CA GLY A 258 -7.65 -5.41 -4.01
C GLY A 258 -8.27 -5.15 -5.40
N TRP A 259 -9.46 -4.55 -5.46
CA TRP A 259 -10.10 -4.12 -6.70
C TRP A 259 -9.60 -2.75 -7.18
N ASP A 260 -8.92 -1.99 -6.32
CA ASP A 260 -8.55 -0.61 -6.64
C ASP A 260 -7.38 -0.52 -7.62
N SER A 261 -7.72 -0.71 -8.89
CA SER A 261 -6.81 -0.49 -10.01
C SER A 261 -7.62 0.00 -11.21
N PRO A 262 -7.09 0.95 -12.00
CA PRO A 262 -7.70 1.34 -13.27
C PRO A 262 -7.74 0.18 -14.28
N GLU A 263 -6.91 -0.84 -14.08
CA GLU A 263 -6.88 -2.04 -14.92
C GLU A 263 -8.11 -2.94 -14.70
N LEU A 264 -8.77 -2.90 -13.53
CA LEU A 264 -9.97 -3.70 -13.29
C LEU A 264 -11.04 -3.45 -14.37
N VAL A 265 -11.36 -2.18 -14.61
CA VAL A 265 -12.36 -1.82 -15.63
C VAL A 265 -11.87 -2.16 -17.03
N LYS A 266 -10.57 -2.02 -17.33
CA LYS A 266 -10.00 -2.41 -18.61
C LYS A 266 -10.09 -3.92 -18.86
N VAL A 267 -9.82 -4.73 -17.84
CA VAL A 267 -9.90 -6.20 -17.93
C VAL A 267 -11.35 -6.66 -17.95
N ALA A 268 -12.20 -6.18 -17.05
CA ALA A 268 -13.57 -6.65 -16.90
C ALA A 268 -14.54 -6.06 -17.95
N GLY A 269 -14.23 -4.85 -18.46
CA GLY A 269 -15.17 -4.11 -19.31
C GLY A 269 -16.46 -3.78 -18.56
N ASP A 270 -17.58 -3.93 -19.22
CA ASP A 270 -18.91 -3.72 -18.65
C ASP A 270 -19.39 -4.84 -17.70
N ALA A 271 -18.62 -5.92 -17.57
CA ALA A 271 -18.97 -7.02 -16.66
C ALA A 271 -18.80 -6.66 -15.18
N ILE A 272 -18.04 -5.60 -14.86
CA ILE A 272 -17.86 -5.13 -13.48
C ILE A 272 -18.76 -3.92 -13.16
N GLU A 273 -19.53 -3.43 -14.14
CA GLU A 273 -20.43 -2.29 -13.95
C GLU A 273 -21.46 -2.58 -12.83
N GLY A 274 -21.65 -1.61 -11.94
CA GLY A 274 -22.48 -1.78 -10.75
C GLY A 274 -21.82 -2.56 -9.62
N GLY A 275 -20.55 -2.98 -9.75
CA GLY A 275 -19.78 -3.62 -8.69
C GLY A 275 -19.42 -2.66 -7.57
N TYR A 276 -19.21 -3.20 -6.35
CA TYR A 276 -18.88 -2.41 -5.15
C TYR A 276 -17.67 -2.99 -4.45
N PHE A 277 -16.84 -2.12 -3.89
CA PHE A 277 -15.70 -2.60 -3.09
C PHE A 277 -15.37 -1.64 -1.94
N SER A 278 -14.78 -2.21 -0.87
CA SER A 278 -14.22 -1.40 0.21
C SER A 278 -12.88 -0.80 -0.22
N ASN A 279 -12.61 0.43 0.21
CA ASN A 279 -11.37 1.11 -0.08
C ASN A 279 -10.92 1.99 1.09
N HIS A 280 -9.71 2.51 1.04
CA HIS A 280 -9.10 3.31 2.11
C HIS A 280 -9.32 4.80 1.95
N TYR A 281 -9.61 5.26 0.75
CA TYR A 281 -9.91 6.65 0.42
C TYR A 281 -10.65 6.74 -0.91
N SER A 282 -11.15 7.92 -1.23
CA SER A 282 -11.66 8.27 -2.56
C SER A 282 -10.99 9.55 -3.05
N PRO A 283 -10.56 9.63 -4.32
CA PRO A 283 -10.10 10.90 -4.90
C PRO A 283 -11.21 11.96 -5.01
N GLU A 284 -12.47 11.59 -4.79
CA GLU A 284 -13.64 12.49 -4.74
C GLU A 284 -13.87 13.05 -3.32
N ASP A 285 -13.07 12.69 -2.31
CA ASP A 285 -13.13 13.26 -0.96
C ASP A 285 -12.81 14.76 -1.01
N THR A 286 -13.63 15.55 -0.35
CA THR A 286 -13.56 17.02 -0.38
C THR A 286 -12.56 17.64 0.59
N ARG A 287 -11.87 16.82 1.39
CA ARG A 287 -10.84 17.30 2.31
C ARG A 287 -9.67 17.93 1.55
N PRO A 288 -9.14 19.08 2.03
CA PRO A 288 -8.03 19.77 1.35
C PRO A 288 -6.80 18.90 1.11
N GLU A 289 -6.48 18.00 2.05
CA GLU A 289 -5.34 17.07 1.97
C GLU A 289 -5.47 16.16 0.75
N VAL A 290 -6.68 15.65 0.50
CA VAL A 290 -6.97 14.79 -0.65
C VAL A 290 -6.86 15.60 -1.96
N GLY A 291 -7.47 16.77 -2.02
CA GLY A 291 -7.40 17.63 -3.20
C GLY A 291 -5.97 18.00 -3.57
N ASN A 292 -5.15 18.38 -2.58
CA ASN A 292 -3.74 18.72 -2.77
C ASN A 292 -2.92 17.52 -3.26
N TRP A 293 -3.15 16.33 -2.69
CA TRP A 293 -2.49 15.09 -3.10
C TRP A 293 -2.85 14.70 -4.53
N VAL A 294 -4.14 14.66 -4.85
CA VAL A 294 -4.63 14.32 -6.19
C VAL A 294 -4.06 15.25 -7.26
N LYS A 295 -4.05 16.56 -6.97
CA LYS A 295 -3.46 17.57 -7.87
C LYS A 295 -1.98 17.29 -8.12
N LYS A 296 -1.20 17.16 -7.05
CA LYS A 296 0.25 16.90 -7.11
C LYS A 296 0.60 15.63 -7.89
N TYR A 297 -0.11 14.55 -7.59
CA TYR A 297 0.12 13.27 -8.27
C TYR A 297 -0.22 13.34 -9.75
N LYS A 298 -1.35 13.98 -10.10
CA LYS A 298 -1.74 14.22 -11.51
C LYS A 298 -0.75 15.09 -12.27
N GLU A 299 -0.23 16.13 -11.67
CA GLU A 299 0.78 17.00 -12.29
C GLU A 299 2.05 16.21 -12.64
N LYS A 300 2.46 15.28 -11.79
CA LYS A 300 3.68 14.49 -11.98
C LYS A 300 3.51 13.29 -12.90
N PHE A 301 2.41 12.53 -12.73
CA PHE A 301 2.25 11.23 -13.37
C PHE A 301 1.11 11.17 -14.41
N GLN A 302 0.35 12.25 -14.58
CA GLN A 302 -0.81 12.34 -15.49
C GLN A 302 -1.90 11.29 -15.19
N GLN A 303 -1.98 10.85 -13.94
CA GLN A 303 -2.90 9.82 -13.45
C GLN A 303 -3.55 10.25 -12.14
N THR A 304 -4.76 9.75 -11.87
CA THR A 304 -5.36 9.89 -10.53
C THR A 304 -4.72 8.86 -9.59
N PRO A 305 -4.25 9.25 -8.40
CA PRO A 305 -3.71 8.28 -7.45
C PRO A 305 -4.81 7.32 -6.98
N ASP A 306 -4.51 6.03 -6.98
CA ASP A 306 -5.31 5.00 -6.34
C ASP A 306 -5.06 4.95 -4.81
N ALA A 307 -5.81 4.11 -4.09
CA ALA A 307 -5.64 3.99 -2.65
C ALA A 307 -4.30 3.37 -2.27
N LEU A 308 -3.77 2.45 -3.07
CA LEU A 308 -2.51 1.77 -2.74
C LEU A 308 -1.33 2.74 -2.78
N GLY A 309 -1.26 3.58 -3.82
CA GLY A 309 -0.28 4.66 -3.89
C GLY A 309 -0.48 5.68 -2.77
N THR A 310 -1.73 6.07 -2.51
CA THR A 310 -2.04 7.03 -1.44
C THR A 310 -1.64 6.52 -0.06
N LEU A 311 -1.88 5.23 0.23
CA LEU A 311 -1.42 4.56 1.45
C LEU A 311 0.11 4.46 1.53
N ALA A 312 0.78 4.24 0.41
CA ALA A 312 2.25 4.23 0.37
C ALA A 312 2.84 5.62 0.65
N TYR A 313 2.18 6.68 0.17
CA TYR A 313 2.53 8.06 0.54
C TYR A 313 2.37 8.29 2.04
N ASP A 314 1.24 7.88 2.62
CA ASP A 314 1.01 7.99 4.06
C ASP A 314 2.01 7.16 4.87
N ALA A 315 2.24 5.89 4.51
CA ALA A 315 3.23 5.01 5.17
C ALA A 315 4.64 5.60 5.15
N THR A 316 5.04 6.17 4.00
CA THR A 316 6.34 6.83 3.88
C THR A 316 6.42 8.06 4.78
N ASN A 317 5.39 8.90 4.82
CA ASN A 317 5.35 10.08 5.69
C ASN A 317 5.31 9.70 7.18
N MET A 318 4.62 8.61 7.55
CA MET A 318 4.66 8.05 8.92
C MET A 318 6.08 7.66 9.31
N LEU A 319 6.80 6.96 8.44
CA LEU A 319 8.20 6.59 8.66
C LEU A 319 9.09 7.83 8.80
N LEU A 320 8.93 8.82 7.91
CA LEU A 320 9.70 10.07 7.97
C LEU A 320 9.40 10.88 9.24
N GLU A 321 8.15 10.90 9.69
CA GLU A 321 7.77 11.52 10.96
C GLU A 321 8.41 10.80 12.15
N ALA A 322 8.42 9.45 12.15
CA ALA A 322 9.09 8.67 13.18
C ALA A 322 10.60 8.91 13.21
N ILE A 323 11.27 9.01 12.05
CA ILE A 323 12.70 9.36 11.98
C ILE A 323 12.94 10.75 12.54
N ARG A 324 12.05 11.72 12.26
CA ARG A 324 12.14 13.09 12.79
C ARG A 324 12.00 13.10 14.31
N LYS A 325 11.02 12.39 14.85
CA LYS A 325 10.79 12.26 16.31
C LYS A 325 11.95 11.55 17.00
N ALA A 326 12.46 10.46 16.41
CA ALA A 326 13.63 9.75 16.89
C ALA A 326 14.91 10.58 16.85
N ASN A 327 14.97 11.59 15.97
CA ASN A 327 16.15 12.39 15.65
C ASN A 327 17.41 11.51 15.44
N SER A 328 17.25 10.37 14.77
CA SER A 328 18.26 9.33 14.67
C SER A 328 18.03 8.43 13.46
N ALA A 329 19.11 7.84 12.93
CA ALA A 329 19.07 6.74 11.97
C ALA A 329 19.13 5.35 12.64
N ASP A 330 19.07 5.28 13.97
CA ASP A 330 19.06 4.01 14.71
C ASP A 330 17.71 3.28 14.51
N PRO A 331 17.71 2.03 14.01
CA PRO A 331 16.48 1.30 13.74
C PRO A 331 15.59 1.09 14.99
N GLY A 332 16.20 0.88 16.16
CA GLY A 332 15.44 0.69 17.41
C GLY A 332 14.69 1.96 17.81
N LYS A 333 15.35 3.13 17.71
CA LYS A 333 14.72 4.44 18.00
C LYS A 333 13.62 4.78 17.00
N ILE A 334 13.82 4.44 15.72
CA ILE A 334 12.80 4.64 14.68
C ILE A 334 11.59 3.75 14.98
N ARG A 335 11.80 2.48 15.34
CA ARG A 335 10.76 1.56 15.76
C ARG A 335 9.95 2.11 16.94
N ASP A 336 10.63 2.60 17.99
CA ASP A 336 9.97 3.15 19.19
C ASP A 336 9.13 4.40 18.83
N ALA A 337 9.64 5.23 17.94
CA ALA A 337 8.92 6.41 17.44
C ALA A 337 7.69 6.02 16.60
N LEU A 338 7.79 4.99 15.74
CA LEU A 338 6.64 4.45 15.00
C LEU A 338 5.58 3.87 15.95
N ALA A 339 6.01 3.09 16.95
CA ALA A 339 5.11 2.47 17.92
C ALA A 339 4.37 3.50 18.80
N SER A 340 4.96 4.67 19.00
CA SER A 340 4.36 5.78 19.77
C SER A 340 3.64 6.81 18.89
N LEU A 341 3.52 6.56 17.56
CA LEU A 341 2.87 7.49 16.65
C LEU A 341 1.37 7.55 16.96
N SER A 342 0.89 8.75 17.27
CA SER A 342 -0.50 9.00 17.62
C SER A 342 -1.03 10.21 16.87
N GLY A 343 -2.29 10.12 16.41
CA GLY A 343 -2.97 11.22 15.74
C GLY A 343 -2.34 11.63 14.41
N PHE A 344 -1.71 10.71 13.70
CA PHE A 344 -1.17 10.98 12.37
C PHE A 344 -2.29 11.40 11.41
N GLU A 345 -2.09 12.52 10.73
CA GLU A 345 -3.01 13.05 9.73
C GLU A 345 -2.46 12.78 8.33
N GLY A 346 -2.95 11.71 7.73
CA GLY A 346 -2.62 11.30 6.36
C GLY A 346 -3.68 11.71 5.35
N VAL A 347 -3.39 11.51 4.09
CA VAL A 347 -4.35 11.68 2.98
C VAL A 347 -5.52 10.71 3.14
N THR A 348 -5.23 9.48 3.59
CA THR A 348 -6.26 8.45 3.80
C THR A 348 -7.02 8.60 5.13
N GLY A 349 -6.82 9.70 5.86
CA GLY A 349 -7.51 10.03 7.10
C GLY A 349 -6.60 10.21 8.30
N LYS A 350 -7.23 10.48 9.46
CA LYS A 350 -6.55 10.57 10.74
C LYS A 350 -6.73 9.26 11.49
N PHE A 351 -5.64 8.74 12.04
CA PHE A 351 -5.67 7.48 12.78
C PHE A 351 -4.60 7.41 13.87
N THR A 352 -4.80 6.49 14.78
CA THR A 352 -3.82 6.08 15.79
C THR A 352 -3.49 4.61 15.61
N MET A 353 -2.26 4.23 15.97
CA MET A 353 -1.89 2.81 16.00
C MET A 353 -2.50 2.13 17.21
N ASP A 354 -3.04 0.94 17.00
CA ASP A 354 -3.44 0.05 18.07
C ASP A 354 -2.24 -0.70 18.69
N GLU A 355 -2.51 -1.59 19.63
CA GLU A 355 -1.50 -2.41 20.31
C GLU A 355 -0.76 -3.38 19.37
N HIS A 356 -1.30 -3.67 18.20
CA HIS A 356 -0.71 -4.54 17.18
C HIS A 356 0.09 -3.77 16.11
N GLY A 357 0.11 -2.43 16.17
CA GLY A 357 0.73 -1.59 15.14
C GLY A 357 -0.15 -1.43 13.90
N ASP A 358 -1.45 -1.63 14.05
CA ASP A 358 -2.45 -1.48 13.01
C ASP A 358 -3.23 -0.17 13.22
N PRO A 359 -3.52 0.61 12.18
CA PRO A 359 -4.31 1.82 12.35
C PRO A 359 -5.80 1.54 12.48
N ILE A 360 -6.44 2.21 13.43
CA ILE A 360 -7.90 2.27 13.55
C ILE A 360 -8.38 3.42 12.66
N LYS A 361 -9.05 3.10 11.56
CA LYS A 361 -9.52 4.08 10.57
C LYS A 361 -10.79 3.62 9.85
N SER A 362 -11.51 4.57 9.27
CA SER A 362 -12.71 4.29 8.46
C SER A 362 -12.35 3.65 7.12
N ALA A 363 -13.30 2.90 6.56
CA ALA A 363 -13.29 2.49 5.16
C ALA A 363 -14.24 3.37 4.34
N VAL A 364 -14.05 3.40 3.04
CA VAL A 364 -15.02 3.93 2.08
C VAL A 364 -15.56 2.80 1.21
N ILE A 365 -16.79 2.92 0.76
CA ILE A 365 -17.34 2.05 -0.28
C ILE A 365 -17.29 2.80 -1.60
N ILE A 366 -16.74 2.15 -2.60
CA ILE A 366 -16.66 2.62 -3.97
C ILE A 366 -17.64 1.80 -4.82
N GLN A 367 -18.36 2.45 -5.71
CA GLN A 367 -19.14 1.82 -6.78
C GLN A 367 -18.44 2.01 -8.12
N ILE A 368 -18.41 0.98 -8.93
CA ILE A 368 -18.04 1.12 -10.34
C ILE A 368 -19.29 1.53 -11.12
N LYS A 369 -19.26 2.74 -11.67
CA LYS A 369 -20.37 3.33 -12.40
C LYS A 369 -19.88 4.10 -13.63
N ASP A 370 -20.47 3.83 -14.79
CA ASP A 370 -20.06 4.40 -16.07
C ASP A 370 -18.57 4.19 -16.35
N GLY A 371 -18.07 2.99 -16.01
CA GLY A 371 -16.66 2.60 -16.13
C GLY A 371 -15.71 3.37 -15.23
N LYS A 372 -16.20 4.01 -14.16
CA LYS A 372 -15.42 4.82 -13.22
C LYS A 372 -15.68 4.41 -11.78
N GLN A 373 -14.69 4.58 -10.96
CA GLN A 373 -14.81 4.46 -9.51
C GLN A 373 -15.50 5.70 -8.94
N LYS A 374 -16.60 5.49 -8.23
CA LYS A 374 -17.43 6.53 -7.61
C LYS A 374 -17.54 6.32 -6.12
N PHE A 375 -17.30 7.37 -5.36
CA PHE A 375 -17.54 7.37 -3.92
C PHE A 375 -19.02 7.12 -3.63
N LEU A 376 -19.31 6.21 -2.70
CA LEU A 376 -20.68 5.94 -2.27
C LEU A 376 -20.91 6.35 -0.81
N GLN A 377 -20.12 5.83 0.12
CA GLN A 377 -20.29 6.12 1.55
C GLN A 377 -19.02 5.82 2.37
N VAL A 378 -18.95 6.40 3.57
CA VAL A 378 -17.95 6.07 4.60
C VAL A 378 -18.54 5.02 5.54
N VAL A 379 -17.70 4.08 5.98
CA VAL A 379 -18.03 3.11 7.03
C VAL A 379 -17.01 3.25 8.15
N ASN A 380 -17.50 3.64 9.31
CA ASN A 380 -16.66 3.78 10.51
C ASN A 380 -16.34 2.42 11.16
N PRO A 381 -15.22 2.33 11.91
CA PRO A 381 -14.82 1.15 12.67
C PRO A 381 -15.86 0.63 13.63
#